data_2b311b5a31675166d17f1101046dd3b5
#
_entry.id   2b311b5a31675166d17f1101046dd3b5
#
_cell.length_a   1.000
_cell.length_b   1.000
_cell.length_c   1.000
_cell.angle_alpha   90.00
_cell.angle_beta   90.00
_cell.angle_gamma   90.00
#
_symmetry.space_group_name_H-M   'P 1'
#
loop_
_entity.id
_entity.type
_entity.pdbx_description
1 polymer ?
#
loop_
_entity_poly.entity_id
_entity_poly.type
_entity_poly.pdbx_seq_one_letter_code
_entity_poly.pdbx_strand_id
1 'polypeptide(L)'
;MKRRDLRIALAVVITVALLALILRAIPPGELIEALGHASPLLLGLAVIAAFGFAVARAWRYHLLLGRDRAPSARSVLAITLAAWGISQVLPGPSSDAVFVWQTRVRLRTPVAVGIGASLIVRILDGASLLLIALLTASTEGVILPRYVAALATALAVVLVGLLTALLWDRPRRWILPRLEALPLAGGLVSRIAPALEELGTGSRTLLLIASTAAARVFTGLQYLALFAAIGHPLSFWQVWFALSVRTLLLAFPIQGIGGLGTTQLWWTAALTLLGLPFDDALAASLAVHILDLAVSLPQGAAGWLALYLGGRRPSVVAVSGSGPAEPEDAPRPRVISGGSSSHRD
;
A
#
# COMPACT_ATOMS: atom_id res chain seq x y z
N MET A 1 -20.83 -6.87 -21.15
CA MET A 1 -19.72 -7.05 -20.19
C MET A 1 -19.67 -5.87 -19.23
N LYS A 2 -19.74 -6.10 -17.92
CA LYS A 2 -19.63 -5.01 -16.95
C LYS A 2 -18.18 -4.47 -16.99
N ARG A 3 -17.97 -3.17 -16.78
CA ARG A 3 -16.61 -2.54 -16.78
C ARG A 3 -15.58 -3.29 -15.90
N ARG A 4 -16.05 -3.98 -14.87
CA ARG A 4 -15.24 -4.82 -13.98
C ARG A 4 -14.71 -6.06 -14.72
N ASP A 5 -15.57 -6.75 -15.50
CA ASP A 5 -15.20 -7.99 -16.19
C ASP A 5 -14.16 -7.70 -17.29
N LEU A 6 -14.30 -6.54 -17.96
CA LEU A 6 -13.32 -6.10 -18.97
C LEU A 6 -11.93 -5.84 -18.35
N ARG A 7 -11.86 -5.23 -17.17
CA ARG A 7 -10.58 -4.99 -16.48
C ARG A 7 -9.91 -6.29 -16.04
N ILE A 8 -10.69 -7.25 -15.54
CA ILE A 8 -10.18 -8.58 -15.16
C ILE A 8 -9.68 -9.32 -16.41
N ALA A 9 -10.47 -9.34 -17.47
CA ALA A 9 -10.09 -9.97 -18.74
C ALA A 9 -8.81 -9.36 -19.31
N LEU A 10 -8.69 -8.02 -19.30
CA LEU A 10 -7.49 -7.31 -19.75
C LEU A 10 -6.27 -7.67 -18.89
N ALA A 11 -6.41 -7.72 -17.57
CA ALA A 11 -5.32 -8.10 -16.67
C ALA A 11 -4.86 -9.55 -16.93
N VAL A 12 -5.81 -10.47 -17.14
CA VAL A 12 -5.49 -11.87 -17.50
C VAL A 12 -4.74 -11.94 -18.83
N VAL A 13 -5.24 -11.25 -19.86
CA VAL A 13 -4.61 -11.25 -21.20
C VAL A 13 -3.20 -10.69 -21.13
N ILE A 14 -3.00 -9.55 -20.45
CA ILE A 14 -1.68 -8.96 -20.25
C ILE A 14 -0.76 -9.95 -19.52
N THR A 15 -1.22 -10.57 -18.44
CA THR A 15 -0.42 -11.55 -17.67
C THR A 15 0.01 -12.72 -18.55
N VAL A 16 -0.92 -13.32 -19.28
CA VAL A 16 -0.64 -14.48 -20.16
C VAL A 16 0.31 -14.09 -21.28
N ALA A 17 0.10 -12.94 -21.93
CA ALA A 17 0.94 -12.47 -23.02
C ALA A 17 2.38 -12.19 -22.53
N LEU A 18 2.54 -11.49 -21.41
CA LEU A 18 3.85 -11.20 -20.84
C LEU A 18 4.55 -12.45 -20.33
N LEU A 19 3.82 -13.36 -19.67
CA LEU A 19 4.39 -14.63 -19.21
C LEU A 19 4.85 -15.49 -20.38
N ALA A 20 4.05 -15.57 -21.45
CA ALA A 20 4.42 -16.31 -22.66
C ALA A 20 5.67 -15.71 -23.33
N LEU A 21 5.77 -14.38 -23.35
CA LEU A 21 6.95 -13.68 -23.88
C LEU A 21 8.21 -13.98 -23.05
N ILE A 22 8.08 -13.93 -21.71
CA ILE A 22 9.19 -14.23 -20.77
C ILE A 22 9.65 -15.68 -20.92
N LEU A 23 8.73 -16.64 -20.94
CA LEU A 23 9.05 -18.07 -21.07
C LEU A 23 9.63 -18.44 -22.44
N ARG A 24 9.42 -17.60 -23.47
CA ARG A 24 10.11 -17.74 -24.76
C ARG A 24 11.55 -17.21 -24.69
N ALA A 25 11.78 -16.18 -23.90
CA ALA A 25 13.10 -15.55 -23.77
C ALA A 25 14.04 -16.32 -22.82
N ILE A 26 13.47 -16.95 -21.78
CA ILE A 26 14.22 -17.68 -20.75
C ILE A 26 13.80 -19.13 -20.74
N PRO A 27 14.69 -20.09 -21.05
CA PRO A 27 14.41 -21.51 -20.91
C PRO A 27 14.06 -21.85 -19.45
N PRO A 28 12.96 -22.58 -19.19
CA PRO A 28 12.56 -22.93 -17.81
C PRO A 28 13.67 -23.65 -17.02
N GLY A 29 14.55 -24.39 -17.70
CA GLY A 29 15.70 -25.06 -17.09
C GLY A 29 16.67 -24.11 -16.41
N GLU A 30 17.02 -23.01 -17.06
CA GLU A 30 17.94 -21.99 -16.50
C GLU A 30 17.35 -21.32 -15.25
N LEU A 31 16.02 -21.09 -15.25
CA LEU A 31 15.34 -20.53 -14.09
C LEU A 31 15.33 -21.51 -12.90
N ILE A 32 15.09 -22.81 -13.16
CA ILE A 32 15.12 -23.86 -12.13
C ILE A 32 16.53 -23.99 -11.56
N GLU A 33 17.54 -23.94 -12.41
CA GLU A 33 18.95 -23.99 -12.01
C GLU A 33 19.32 -22.79 -11.13
N ALA A 34 18.98 -21.55 -11.55
CA ALA A 34 19.23 -20.35 -10.76
C ALA A 34 18.52 -20.38 -9.37
N LEU A 35 17.31 -20.91 -9.31
CA LEU A 35 16.57 -21.07 -8.05
C LEU A 35 17.15 -22.21 -7.19
N GLY A 36 17.62 -23.29 -7.80
CA GLY A 36 18.23 -24.44 -7.13
C GLY A 36 19.57 -24.13 -6.45
N HIS A 37 20.29 -23.16 -6.98
CA HIS A 37 21.57 -22.67 -6.42
C HIS A 37 21.42 -21.51 -5.45
N ALA A 38 20.18 -21.04 -5.20
CA ALA A 38 19.95 -19.90 -4.30
C ALA A 38 20.43 -20.22 -2.88
N SER A 39 21.27 -19.35 -2.32
CA SER A 39 21.85 -19.51 -0.98
C SER A 39 20.75 -19.48 0.11
N PRO A 40 20.57 -20.59 0.90
CA PRO A 40 19.57 -20.63 1.96
C PRO A 40 19.80 -19.57 3.06
N LEU A 41 21.05 -19.22 3.35
CA LEU A 41 21.38 -18.16 4.31
C LEU A 41 20.87 -16.80 3.85
N LEU A 42 21.11 -16.45 2.57
CA LEU A 42 20.65 -15.18 2.01
C LEU A 42 19.13 -15.14 1.90
N LEU A 43 18.49 -16.25 1.60
CA LEU A 43 17.02 -16.34 1.64
C LEU A 43 16.48 -16.15 3.08
N GLY A 44 17.13 -16.72 4.09
CA GLY A 44 16.81 -16.48 5.48
C GLY A 44 16.92 -15.00 5.88
N LEU A 45 17.99 -14.33 5.43
CA LEU A 45 18.16 -12.88 5.63
C LEU A 45 17.07 -12.07 4.90
N ALA A 46 16.68 -12.48 3.68
CA ALA A 46 15.58 -11.85 2.96
C ALA A 46 14.24 -11.98 3.71
N VAL A 47 13.95 -13.16 4.30
CA VAL A 47 12.75 -13.37 5.14
C VAL A 47 12.75 -12.46 6.35
N ILE A 48 13.88 -12.35 7.06
CA ILE A 48 14.03 -11.47 8.23
C ILE A 48 13.84 -10.01 7.84
N ALA A 49 14.44 -9.58 6.74
CA ALA A 49 14.31 -8.22 6.23
C ALA A 49 12.87 -7.92 5.78
N ALA A 50 12.21 -8.84 5.08
CA ALA A 50 10.80 -8.70 4.69
C ALA A 50 9.87 -8.59 5.91
N PHE A 51 10.13 -9.36 6.96
CA PHE A 51 9.40 -9.25 8.22
C PHE A 51 9.67 -7.90 8.92
N GLY A 52 10.93 -7.44 8.94
CA GLY A 52 11.31 -6.11 9.44
C GLY A 52 10.57 -4.99 8.70
N PHE A 53 10.46 -5.08 7.37
CA PHE A 53 9.62 -4.17 6.57
C PHE A 53 8.16 -4.19 7.00
N ALA A 54 7.57 -5.39 7.18
CA ALA A 54 6.18 -5.53 7.61
C ALA A 54 5.94 -4.91 9.01
N VAL A 55 6.87 -5.10 9.94
CA VAL A 55 6.84 -4.48 11.28
C VAL A 55 6.92 -2.96 11.19
N ALA A 56 7.88 -2.42 10.43
CA ALA A 56 8.02 -0.98 10.25
C ALA A 56 6.77 -0.36 9.58
N ARG A 57 6.19 -1.05 8.59
CA ARG A 57 4.94 -0.65 7.94
C ARG A 57 3.75 -0.69 8.90
N ALA A 58 3.62 -1.74 9.69
CA ALA A 58 2.58 -1.87 10.70
C ALA A 58 2.68 -0.78 11.76
N TRP A 59 3.90 -0.40 12.14
CA TRP A 59 4.15 0.68 13.09
C TRP A 59 3.67 2.03 12.55
N ARG A 60 3.91 2.34 11.26
CA ARG A 60 3.36 3.54 10.61
C ARG A 60 1.84 3.58 10.70
N TYR A 61 1.17 2.47 10.36
CA TYR A 61 -0.27 2.39 10.50
C TYR A 61 -0.74 2.53 11.95
N HIS A 62 -0.03 1.91 12.91
CA HIS A 62 -0.35 2.05 14.33
C HIS A 62 -0.33 3.52 14.80
N LEU A 63 0.65 4.30 14.32
CA LEU A 63 0.73 5.73 14.61
C LEU A 63 -0.43 6.55 14.01
N LEU A 64 -0.94 6.12 12.85
CA LEU A 64 -1.98 6.84 12.09
C LEU A 64 -3.41 6.42 12.45
N LEU A 65 -3.60 5.27 13.12
CA LEU A 65 -4.93 4.72 13.40
C LEU A 65 -5.56 5.20 14.71
N GLY A 66 -4.86 5.97 15.52
CA GLY A 66 -5.44 6.59 16.69
C GLY A 66 -4.49 6.80 17.86
N ARG A 67 -4.74 7.90 18.57
CA ARG A 67 -4.02 8.28 19.79
C ARG A 67 -4.73 7.75 21.03
N ASP A 68 -6.03 7.97 21.11
CA ASP A 68 -6.84 7.71 22.33
C ASP A 68 -7.36 6.27 22.41
N ARG A 69 -7.45 5.58 21.28
CA ARG A 69 -7.88 4.19 21.16
C ARG A 69 -6.83 3.36 20.45
N ALA A 70 -5.56 3.53 20.84
CA ALA A 70 -4.44 2.84 20.18
C ALA A 70 -4.75 1.35 20.02
N PRO A 71 -4.92 0.86 18.79
CA PRO A 71 -5.16 -0.55 18.55
C PRO A 71 -3.94 -1.36 18.99
N SER A 72 -4.11 -2.61 19.36
CA SER A 72 -2.96 -3.43 19.73
C SER A 72 -2.00 -3.55 18.53
N ALA A 73 -0.71 -3.33 18.76
CA ALA A 73 0.33 -3.41 17.72
C ALA A 73 0.32 -4.78 17.00
N ARG A 74 0.03 -5.86 17.73
CA ARG A 74 -0.10 -7.21 17.18
C ARG A 74 -1.26 -7.31 16.18
N SER A 75 -2.40 -6.70 16.48
CA SER A 75 -3.56 -6.69 15.56
C SER A 75 -3.26 -5.88 14.30
N VAL A 76 -2.58 -4.72 14.44
CA VAL A 76 -2.18 -3.92 13.28
C VAL A 76 -1.18 -4.65 12.42
N LEU A 77 -0.20 -5.35 13.03
CA LEU A 77 0.77 -6.18 12.31
C LEU A 77 0.07 -7.31 11.53
N ALA A 78 -0.83 -8.04 12.17
CA ALA A 78 -1.57 -9.12 11.51
C ALA A 78 -2.40 -8.59 10.32
N ILE A 79 -3.07 -7.45 10.49
CA ILE A 79 -3.83 -6.79 9.39
C ILE A 79 -2.89 -6.35 8.27
N THR A 80 -1.74 -5.79 8.61
CA THR A 80 -0.75 -5.32 7.62
C THR A 80 -0.17 -6.48 6.82
N LEU A 81 0.20 -7.59 7.49
CA LEU A 81 0.68 -8.81 6.83
C LEU A 81 -0.39 -9.42 5.91
N ALA A 82 -1.63 -9.54 6.39
CA ALA A 82 -2.74 -10.08 5.60
C ALA A 82 -3.02 -9.21 4.36
N ALA A 83 -3.04 -7.88 4.51
CA ALA A 83 -3.22 -6.95 3.40
C ALA A 83 -2.04 -7.00 2.42
N TRP A 84 -0.81 -7.12 2.93
CA TRP A 84 0.38 -7.28 2.11
C TRP A 84 0.34 -8.55 1.25
N GLY A 85 -0.03 -9.70 1.85
CA GLY A 85 -0.18 -10.95 1.10
C GLY A 85 -1.18 -10.84 -0.07
N ILE A 86 -2.27 -10.11 0.12
CA ILE A 86 -3.25 -9.86 -0.95
C ILE A 86 -2.64 -9.03 -2.08
N SER A 87 -1.80 -8.04 -1.78
CA SER A 87 -1.16 -7.22 -2.81
C SER A 87 -0.18 -7.99 -3.69
N GLN A 88 0.33 -9.12 -3.21
CA GLN A 88 1.21 -9.98 -3.99
C GLN A 88 0.46 -10.77 -5.08
N VAL A 89 -0.86 -10.94 -4.91
CA VAL A 89 -1.69 -11.72 -5.84
C VAL A 89 -2.61 -10.84 -6.67
N LEU A 90 -3.24 -9.85 -6.05
CA LEU A 90 -4.22 -8.99 -6.70
C LEU A 90 -3.62 -7.64 -7.08
N PRO A 91 -3.80 -7.19 -8.33
CA PRO A 91 -3.29 -5.90 -8.78
C PRO A 91 -4.04 -4.72 -8.17
N GLY A 92 -3.41 -3.55 -8.23
CA GLY A 92 -4.02 -2.27 -7.84
C GLY A 92 -4.10 -2.04 -6.33
N PRO A 93 -5.07 -1.26 -5.85
CA PRO A 93 -5.17 -0.85 -4.45
C PRO A 93 -5.82 -1.93 -3.55
N SER A 94 -5.72 -3.22 -3.93
CA SER A 94 -6.35 -4.33 -3.21
C SER A 94 -5.90 -4.42 -1.75
N SER A 95 -4.61 -4.20 -1.48
CA SER A 95 -4.08 -4.20 -0.10
C SER A 95 -4.69 -3.10 0.76
N ASP A 96 -4.91 -1.90 0.19
CA ASP A 96 -5.52 -0.80 0.95
C ASP A 96 -6.98 -1.07 1.25
N ALA A 97 -7.72 -1.64 0.29
CA ALA A 97 -9.11 -2.03 0.51
C ALA A 97 -9.23 -3.07 1.63
N VAL A 98 -8.37 -4.10 1.61
CA VAL A 98 -8.32 -5.12 2.68
C VAL A 98 -7.89 -4.49 4.01
N PHE A 99 -6.90 -3.61 4.02
CA PHE A 99 -6.45 -2.92 5.22
C PHE A 99 -7.58 -2.09 5.83
N VAL A 100 -8.25 -1.22 5.06
CA VAL A 100 -9.36 -0.38 5.53
C VAL A 100 -10.53 -1.23 6.02
N TRP A 101 -10.87 -2.30 5.29
CA TRP A 101 -11.92 -3.22 5.71
C TRP A 101 -11.58 -3.91 7.04
N GLN A 102 -10.39 -4.49 7.18
CA GLN A 102 -9.98 -5.19 8.40
C GLN A 102 -9.88 -4.26 9.60
N THR A 103 -9.35 -3.04 9.43
CA THR A 103 -9.29 -2.04 10.51
C THR A 103 -10.69 -1.62 10.95
N ARG A 104 -11.63 -1.44 10.02
CA ARG A 104 -13.04 -1.17 10.34
C ARG A 104 -13.69 -2.29 11.14
N VAL A 105 -13.54 -3.54 10.66
CA VAL A 105 -14.24 -4.70 11.26
C VAL A 105 -13.63 -5.11 12.60
N ARG A 106 -12.30 -5.12 12.72
CA ARG A 106 -11.60 -5.67 13.88
C ARG A 106 -11.21 -4.63 14.92
N LEU A 107 -10.83 -3.44 14.48
CA LEU A 107 -10.37 -2.36 15.36
C LEU A 107 -11.46 -1.30 15.59
N ARG A 108 -12.58 -1.39 14.87
CA ARG A 108 -13.67 -0.39 14.89
C ARG A 108 -13.20 1.02 14.51
N THR A 109 -12.12 1.11 13.75
CA THR A 109 -11.59 2.38 13.26
C THR A 109 -12.56 2.98 12.23
N PRO A 110 -12.85 4.28 12.25
CA PRO A 110 -13.61 4.94 11.19
C PRO A 110 -12.98 4.73 9.83
N VAL A 111 -13.78 4.46 8.80
CA VAL A 111 -13.30 4.20 7.43
C VAL A 111 -12.46 5.37 6.91
N ALA A 112 -12.85 6.61 7.22
CA ALA A 112 -12.12 7.81 6.83
C ALA A 112 -10.68 7.81 7.37
N VAL A 113 -10.47 7.44 8.64
CA VAL A 113 -9.13 7.31 9.25
C VAL A 113 -8.31 6.21 8.56
N GLY A 114 -8.93 5.06 8.27
CA GLY A 114 -8.26 3.96 7.55
C GLY A 114 -7.81 4.35 6.15
N ILE A 115 -8.68 5.03 5.39
CA ILE A 115 -8.35 5.57 4.05
C ILE A 115 -7.24 6.62 4.17
N GLY A 116 -7.36 7.56 5.09
CA GLY A 116 -6.36 8.61 5.32
C GLY A 116 -4.99 8.02 5.67
N ALA A 117 -4.95 7.03 6.56
CA ALA A 117 -3.71 6.34 6.93
C ALA A 117 -3.06 5.64 5.72
N SER A 118 -3.84 4.94 4.89
CA SER A 118 -3.32 4.31 3.65
C SER A 118 -2.76 5.34 2.68
N LEU A 119 -3.45 6.46 2.48
CA LEU A 119 -3.01 7.53 1.58
C LEU A 119 -1.72 8.21 2.09
N ILE A 120 -1.64 8.53 3.39
CA ILE A 120 -0.43 9.11 3.98
C ILE A 120 0.76 8.18 3.81
N VAL A 121 0.59 6.87 4.08
CA VAL A 121 1.67 5.89 3.89
C VAL A 121 2.09 5.81 2.42
N ARG A 122 1.16 5.85 1.46
CA ARG A 122 1.48 5.87 0.02
C ARG A 122 2.25 7.13 -0.40
N ILE A 123 1.86 8.30 0.10
CA ILE A 123 2.55 9.57 -0.19
C ILE A 123 3.98 9.53 0.38
N LEU A 124 4.15 9.06 1.61
CA LEU A 124 5.47 8.89 2.24
C LEU A 124 6.33 7.89 1.47
N ASP A 125 5.75 6.77 1.05
CA ASP A 125 6.43 5.75 0.25
C ASP A 125 6.87 6.32 -1.11
N GLY A 126 5.97 6.99 -1.83
CA GLY A 126 6.29 7.60 -3.13
C GLY A 126 7.36 8.68 -3.03
N ALA A 127 7.24 9.59 -2.04
CA ALA A 127 8.22 10.66 -1.84
C ALA A 127 9.60 10.10 -1.47
N SER A 128 9.68 9.13 -0.56
CA SER A 128 10.95 8.51 -0.16
C SER A 128 11.61 7.77 -1.32
N LEU A 129 10.85 7.03 -2.13
CA LEU A 129 11.37 6.32 -3.29
C LEU A 129 11.86 7.27 -4.38
N LEU A 130 11.15 8.38 -4.61
CA LEU A 130 11.57 9.38 -5.59
C LEU A 130 12.89 10.04 -5.18
N LEU A 131 13.03 10.40 -3.89
CA LEU A 131 14.27 10.95 -3.34
C LEU A 131 15.43 9.95 -3.48
N ILE A 132 15.19 8.69 -3.12
CA ILE A 132 16.18 7.62 -3.25
C ILE A 132 16.56 7.41 -4.72
N ALA A 133 15.59 7.39 -5.66
CA ALA A 133 15.85 7.26 -7.07
C ALA A 133 16.77 8.37 -7.61
N LEU A 134 16.51 9.62 -7.22
CA LEU A 134 17.32 10.76 -7.62
C LEU A 134 18.72 10.70 -7.03
N LEU A 135 18.84 10.36 -5.75
CA LEU A 135 20.12 10.23 -5.08
C LEU A 135 20.97 9.10 -5.71
N THR A 136 20.37 7.93 -5.89
CA THR A 136 21.08 6.76 -6.42
C THR A 136 21.39 6.88 -7.92
N ALA A 137 20.56 7.56 -8.71
CA ALA A 137 20.88 7.87 -10.10
C ALA A 137 22.17 8.70 -10.22
N SER A 138 22.38 9.65 -9.30
CA SER A 138 23.60 10.47 -9.29
C SER A 138 24.84 9.68 -8.84
N THR A 139 24.70 8.74 -7.91
CA THR A 139 25.82 7.93 -7.40
C THR A 139 26.24 6.81 -8.38
N GLU A 140 25.29 6.24 -9.12
CA GLU A 140 25.54 5.19 -10.11
C GLU A 140 25.86 5.77 -11.51
N GLY A 141 25.93 7.09 -11.66
CA GLY A 141 26.24 7.72 -12.95
C GLY A 141 25.17 7.51 -14.03
N VAL A 142 23.92 7.20 -13.63
CA VAL A 142 22.83 7.03 -14.58
C VAL A 142 22.45 8.37 -15.18
N ILE A 143 22.65 8.51 -16.49
CA ILE A 143 22.35 9.74 -17.23
C ILE A 143 20.85 9.80 -17.52
N LEU A 144 20.12 10.53 -16.70
CA LEU A 144 18.72 10.84 -16.96
C LEU A 144 18.60 12.01 -17.95
N PRO A 145 17.66 11.97 -18.90
CA PRO A 145 17.34 13.16 -19.72
C PRO A 145 17.04 14.36 -18.81
N ARG A 146 17.60 15.53 -19.14
CA ARG A 146 17.53 16.74 -18.30
C ARG A 146 16.12 17.09 -17.86
N TYR A 147 15.13 16.95 -18.75
CA TYR A 147 13.73 17.20 -18.45
C TYR A 147 13.15 16.19 -17.45
N VAL A 148 13.55 14.92 -17.50
CA VAL A 148 13.14 13.86 -16.55
C VAL A 148 13.73 14.17 -15.18
N ALA A 149 15.02 14.48 -15.10
CA ALA A 149 15.67 14.85 -13.85
C ALA A 149 15.07 16.11 -13.23
N ALA A 150 14.82 17.15 -14.04
CA ALA A 150 14.20 18.39 -13.56
C ALA A 150 12.76 18.15 -13.03
N LEU A 151 11.94 17.40 -13.77
CA LEU A 151 10.57 17.08 -13.36
C LEU A 151 10.56 16.23 -12.07
N ALA A 152 11.41 15.20 -11.99
CA ALA A 152 11.52 14.36 -10.82
C ALA A 152 11.99 15.16 -9.59
N THR A 153 12.97 16.05 -9.75
CA THR A 153 13.45 16.93 -8.68
C THR A 153 12.35 17.90 -8.24
N ALA A 154 11.67 18.54 -9.17
CA ALA A 154 10.56 19.44 -8.85
C ALA A 154 9.44 18.71 -8.09
N LEU A 155 9.06 17.50 -8.54
CA LEU A 155 8.08 16.67 -7.86
C LEU A 155 8.55 16.26 -6.46
N ALA A 156 9.82 15.88 -6.30
CA ALA A 156 10.39 15.53 -4.99
C ALA A 156 10.33 16.73 -4.03
N VAL A 157 10.72 17.92 -4.48
CA VAL A 157 10.66 19.15 -3.68
C VAL A 157 9.23 19.46 -3.26
N VAL A 158 8.27 19.37 -4.20
CA VAL A 158 6.84 19.60 -3.90
C VAL A 158 6.33 18.58 -2.89
N LEU A 159 6.61 17.29 -3.08
CA LEU A 159 6.15 16.24 -2.16
C LEU A 159 6.77 16.37 -0.77
N VAL A 160 8.07 16.63 -0.68
CA VAL A 160 8.75 16.86 0.61
C VAL A 160 8.22 18.11 1.29
N GLY A 161 8.06 19.20 0.54
CA GLY A 161 7.48 20.45 1.04
C GLY A 161 6.06 20.24 1.57
N LEU A 162 5.22 19.54 0.80
CA LEU A 162 3.84 19.21 1.19
C LEU A 162 3.82 18.32 2.44
N LEU A 163 4.63 17.27 2.48
CA LEU A 163 4.73 16.39 3.65
C LEU A 163 5.19 17.15 4.89
N THR A 164 6.23 17.98 4.75
CA THR A 164 6.69 18.83 5.83
C THR A 164 5.56 19.73 6.33
N ALA A 165 4.84 20.37 5.41
CA ALA A 165 3.74 21.24 5.74
C ALA A 165 2.57 20.51 6.44
N LEU A 166 2.25 19.28 6.03
CA LEU A 166 1.15 18.51 6.60
C LEU A 166 1.51 17.85 7.95
N LEU A 167 2.78 17.48 8.14
CA LEU A 167 3.24 16.76 9.33
C LEU A 167 3.58 17.67 10.51
N TRP A 168 3.74 18.98 10.32
CA TRP A 168 4.01 19.96 11.39
C TRP A 168 2.82 20.88 11.62
N ASP A 169 2.50 21.17 12.88
CA ASP A 169 1.30 21.91 13.29
C ASP A 169 1.16 23.30 12.67
N ARG A 170 2.23 24.10 12.74
CA ARG A 170 2.18 25.49 12.27
C ARG A 170 1.86 25.60 10.78
N PRO A 171 2.63 24.95 9.87
CA PRO A 171 2.33 25.00 8.46
C PRO A 171 1.01 24.29 8.14
N ARG A 172 0.66 23.19 8.84
CA ARG A 172 -0.59 22.45 8.62
C ARG A 172 -1.82 23.33 8.78
N ARG A 173 -1.93 24.08 9.88
CA ARG A 173 -3.08 24.98 10.13
C ARG A 173 -3.24 26.08 9.08
N TRP A 174 -2.16 26.46 8.43
CA TRP A 174 -2.19 27.50 7.41
C TRP A 174 -2.43 26.92 6.00
N ILE A 175 -1.88 25.76 5.70
CA ILE A 175 -1.91 25.14 4.37
C ILE A 175 -3.18 24.33 4.15
N LEU A 176 -3.64 23.56 5.15
CA LEU A 176 -4.76 22.65 5.03
C LEU A 176 -6.04 23.33 4.50
N PRO A 177 -6.52 24.46 5.05
CA PRO A 177 -7.71 25.13 4.53
C PRO A 177 -7.57 25.64 3.09
N ARG A 178 -6.35 26.01 2.70
CA ARG A 178 -6.08 26.48 1.33
C ARG A 178 -6.10 25.31 0.33
N LEU A 179 -5.55 24.16 0.72
CA LEU A 179 -5.58 22.96 -0.10
C LEU A 179 -7.01 22.40 -0.22
N GLU A 180 -7.80 22.47 0.84
CA GLU A 180 -9.22 22.07 0.82
C GLU A 180 -10.04 22.92 -0.16
N ALA A 181 -9.70 24.19 -0.31
CA ALA A 181 -10.36 25.09 -1.25
C ALA A 181 -10.01 24.82 -2.73
N LEU A 182 -8.97 24.01 -3.00
CA LEU A 182 -8.56 23.70 -4.37
C LEU A 182 -9.41 22.55 -4.95
N PRO A 183 -9.98 22.69 -6.16
CA PRO A 183 -10.87 21.69 -6.78
C PRO A 183 -10.25 20.31 -6.90
N LEU A 184 -8.93 20.22 -7.16
CA LEU A 184 -8.19 18.97 -7.33
C LEU A 184 -7.65 18.39 -6.02
N ALA A 185 -7.31 19.24 -5.05
CA ALA A 185 -6.68 18.83 -3.81
C ALA A 185 -7.67 18.63 -2.66
N GLY A 186 -8.78 19.34 -2.63
CA GLY A 186 -9.76 19.31 -1.54
C GLY A 186 -10.27 17.91 -1.25
N GLY A 187 -10.60 17.12 -2.28
CA GLY A 187 -11.04 15.74 -2.11
C GLY A 187 -9.97 14.78 -1.57
N LEU A 188 -8.68 15.06 -1.78
CA LEU A 188 -7.58 14.30 -1.20
C LEU A 188 -7.36 14.72 0.26
N VAL A 189 -7.34 16.03 0.51
CA VAL A 189 -7.11 16.61 1.84
C VAL A 189 -8.19 16.16 2.82
N SER A 190 -9.48 16.21 2.43
CA SER A 190 -10.59 15.73 3.26
C SER A 190 -10.47 14.24 3.65
N ARG A 191 -9.81 13.42 2.82
CA ARG A 191 -9.58 12.00 3.11
C ARG A 191 -8.41 11.75 4.04
N ILE A 192 -7.38 12.62 4.05
CA ILE A 192 -6.19 12.44 4.90
C ILE A 192 -6.31 13.19 6.22
N ALA A 193 -7.11 14.26 6.30
CA ALA A 193 -7.27 15.09 7.49
C ALA A 193 -7.58 14.29 8.77
N PRO A 194 -8.54 13.33 8.78
CA PRO A 194 -8.84 12.55 9.98
C PRO A 194 -7.64 11.74 10.50
N ALA A 195 -6.81 11.20 9.59
CA ALA A 195 -5.62 10.45 10.01
C ALA A 195 -4.49 11.37 10.48
N LEU A 196 -4.41 12.59 9.95
CA LEU A 196 -3.46 13.61 10.44
C LEU A 196 -3.85 14.12 11.84
N GLU A 197 -5.14 14.23 12.12
CA GLU A 197 -5.64 14.58 13.46
C GLU A 197 -5.28 13.49 14.48
N GLU A 198 -5.49 12.22 14.13
CA GLU A 198 -5.13 11.08 14.97
C GLU A 198 -3.61 10.92 15.17
N LEU A 199 -2.81 11.26 14.17
CA LEU A 199 -1.36 11.28 14.30
C LEU A 199 -0.90 12.29 15.35
N GLY A 200 -1.52 13.48 15.37
CA GLY A 200 -1.03 14.62 16.17
C GLY A 200 0.31 15.14 15.63
N THR A 201 1.20 15.58 16.53
CA THR A 201 2.47 16.19 16.16
C THR A 201 3.61 15.81 17.12
N GLY A 202 4.80 16.33 16.86
CA GLY A 202 5.98 16.13 17.71
C GLY A 202 6.58 14.73 17.57
N SER A 203 6.73 14.00 18.66
CA SER A 203 7.42 12.70 18.68
C SER A 203 6.77 11.64 17.78
N ARG A 204 5.45 11.64 17.62
CA ARG A 204 4.76 10.70 16.74
C ARG A 204 5.08 10.93 15.27
N THR A 205 5.19 12.20 14.85
CA THR A 205 5.63 12.54 13.49
C THR A 205 7.06 12.07 13.23
N LEU A 206 7.98 12.28 14.20
CA LEU A 206 9.35 11.78 14.08
C LEU A 206 9.38 10.25 14.00
N LEU A 207 8.58 9.55 14.80
CA LEU A 207 8.45 8.08 14.74
C LEU A 207 7.87 7.61 13.40
N LEU A 208 6.95 8.35 12.80
CA LEU A 208 6.42 8.06 11.47
C LEU A 208 7.51 8.17 10.39
N ILE A 209 8.33 9.21 10.45
CA ILE A 209 9.47 9.40 9.54
C ILE A 209 10.52 8.30 9.76
N ALA A 210 10.89 8.04 11.02
CA ALA A 210 11.87 7.00 11.35
C ALA A 210 11.40 5.60 10.90
N SER A 211 10.12 5.27 11.11
CA SER A 211 9.56 3.99 10.65
C SER A 211 9.45 3.92 9.11
N THR A 212 9.30 5.06 8.43
CA THR A 212 9.37 5.11 6.96
C THR A 212 10.79 4.83 6.48
N ALA A 213 11.80 5.44 7.10
CA ALA A 213 13.20 5.16 6.82
C ALA A 213 13.55 3.68 7.10
N ALA A 214 13.12 3.14 8.25
CA ALA A 214 13.32 1.73 8.60
C ALA A 214 12.68 0.79 7.56
N ALA A 215 11.44 1.08 7.12
CA ALA A 215 10.79 0.30 6.08
C ALA A 215 11.61 0.33 4.77
N ARG A 216 12.19 1.47 4.40
CA ARG A 216 13.09 1.54 3.23
C ARG A 216 14.32 0.67 3.43
N VAL A 217 15.04 0.83 4.55
CA VAL A 217 16.23 0.02 4.84
C VAL A 217 15.93 -1.47 4.75
N PHE A 218 14.88 -1.94 5.40
CA PHE A 218 14.51 -3.35 5.35
C PHE A 218 14.14 -3.83 3.95
N THR A 219 13.44 -3.02 3.15
CA THR A 219 13.15 -3.38 1.75
C THR A 219 14.44 -3.48 0.93
N GLY A 220 15.36 -2.53 1.08
CA GLY A 220 16.66 -2.58 0.41
C GLY A 220 17.47 -3.81 0.78
N LEU A 221 17.54 -4.14 2.08
CA LEU A 221 18.23 -5.34 2.58
C LEU A 221 17.60 -6.64 2.05
N GLN A 222 16.26 -6.69 1.96
CA GLN A 222 15.55 -7.83 1.36
C GLN A 222 16.01 -8.07 -0.07
N TYR A 223 16.00 -7.04 -0.92
CA TYR A 223 16.37 -7.20 -2.33
C TYR A 223 17.88 -7.37 -2.53
N LEU A 224 18.73 -6.77 -1.68
CA LEU A 224 20.17 -7.10 -1.66
C LEU A 224 20.40 -8.59 -1.44
N ALA A 225 19.71 -9.16 -0.44
CA ALA A 225 19.83 -10.58 -0.15
C ALA A 225 19.26 -11.45 -1.28
N LEU A 226 18.13 -11.05 -1.90
CA LEU A 226 17.53 -11.81 -3.00
C LEU A 226 18.42 -11.82 -4.25
N PHE A 227 18.96 -10.67 -4.67
CA PHE A 227 19.87 -10.61 -5.81
C PHE A 227 21.18 -11.37 -5.55
N ALA A 228 21.74 -11.25 -4.37
CA ALA A 228 22.91 -12.02 -3.99
C ALA A 228 22.61 -13.53 -3.93
N ALA A 229 21.41 -13.94 -3.51
CA ALA A 229 21.02 -15.35 -3.43
C ALA A 229 21.00 -16.05 -4.79
N ILE A 230 20.69 -15.33 -5.87
CA ILE A 230 20.66 -15.86 -7.23
C ILE A 230 21.99 -15.68 -7.98
N GLY A 231 23.07 -15.30 -7.29
CA GLY A 231 24.40 -15.11 -7.89
C GLY A 231 24.59 -13.81 -8.66
N HIS A 232 23.67 -12.85 -8.57
CA HIS A 232 23.78 -11.51 -9.16
C HIS A 232 23.94 -10.43 -8.07
N PRO A 233 25.08 -10.36 -7.36
CA PRO A 233 25.26 -9.39 -6.29
C PRO A 233 25.33 -7.97 -6.88
N LEU A 234 24.34 -7.16 -6.50
CA LEU A 234 24.30 -5.73 -6.82
C LEU A 234 24.88 -4.91 -5.66
N SER A 235 25.43 -3.74 -5.95
CA SER A 235 25.79 -2.79 -4.91
C SER A 235 24.57 -2.28 -4.17
N PHE A 236 24.78 -1.74 -2.97
CA PHE A 236 23.70 -1.12 -2.19
C PHE A 236 22.95 -0.05 -3.00
N TRP A 237 23.65 0.82 -3.70
CA TRP A 237 23.05 1.90 -4.48
C TRP A 237 22.33 1.40 -5.74
N GLN A 238 22.85 0.36 -6.40
CA GLN A 238 22.22 -0.28 -7.55
C GLN A 238 20.86 -0.90 -7.16
N VAL A 239 20.82 -1.63 -6.04
CA VAL A 239 19.55 -2.17 -5.53
C VAL A 239 18.55 -1.06 -5.25
N TRP A 240 19.00 0.02 -4.61
CA TRP A 240 18.12 1.14 -4.29
C TRP A 240 17.62 1.88 -5.52
N PHE A 241 18.47 2.08 -6.52
CA PHE A 241 18.06 2.66 -7.79
C PHE A 241 17.02 1.78 -8.47
N ALA A 242 17.34 0.51 -8.69
CA ALA A 242 16.44 -0.42 -9.38
C ALA A 242 15.11 -0.62 -8.66
N LEU A 243 15.13 -0.77 -7.33
CA LEU A 243 13.94 -0.89 -6.50
C LEU A 243 13.06 0.37 -6.58
N SER A 244 13.67 1.55 -6.55
CA SER A 244 12.96 2.82 -6.61
C SER A 244 12.31 3.01 -7.98
N VAL A 245 13.05 2.80 -9.07
CA VAL A 245 12.53 2.89 -10.44
C VAL A 245 11.40 1.89 -10.64
N ARG A 246 11.60 0.62 -10.30
CA ARG A 246 10.58 -0.43 -10.39
C ARG A 246 9.31 -0.04 -9.63
N THR A 247 9.44 0.45 -8.39
CA THR A 247 8.28 0.75 -7.54
C THR A 247 7.54 1.99 -8.01
N LEU A 248 8.23 2.99 -8.52
CA LEU A 248 7.60 4.17 -9.14
C LEU A 248 6.85 3.79 -10.42
N LEU A 249 7.41 2.90 -11.23
CA LEU A 249 6.77 2.40 -12.44
C LEU A 249 5.54 1.52 -12.14
N LEU A 250 5.49 0.84 -11.00
CA LEU A 250 4.29 0.13 -10.54
C LEU A 250 3.11 1.06 -10.19
N ALA A 251 3.32 2.37 -10.09
CA ALA A 251 2.24 3.34 -9.94
C ALA A 251 1.37 3.46 -11.21
N PHE A 252 1.87 3.04 -12.38
CA PHE A 252 1.06 2.97 -13.59
C PHE A 252 -0.01 1.87 -13.44
N PRO A 253 -1.25 2.12 -13.91
CA PRO A 253 -2.38 1.23 -13.68
C PRO A 253 -2.36 -0.05 -14.56
N ILE A 254 -1.26 -0.35 -15.21
CA ILE A 254 -1.05 -1.53 -16.04
C ILE A 254 -0.32 -2.58 -15.21
N GLN A 255 -1.06 -3.51 -14.62
CA GLN A 255 -0.48 -4.57 -13.78
C GLN A 255 -1.10 -5.92 -14.15
N GLY A 256 -0.25 -6.93 -14.30
CA GLY A 256 -0.65 -8.33 -14.40
C GLY A 256 -1.09 -8.89 -13.04
N ILE A 257 -1.77 -10.05 -13.07
CA ILE A 257 -2.12 -10.79 -11.85
C ILE A 257 -0.84 -11.24 -11.16
N GLY A 258 -0.73 -11.02 -9.86
CA GLY A 258 0.50 -11.29 -9.10
C GLY A 258 1.70 -10.43 -9.53
N GLY A 259 1.46 -9.35 -10.28
CA GLY A 259 2.54 -8.55 -10.87
C GLY A 259 3.30 -9.25 -12.00
N LEU A 260 2.90 -10.48 -12.37
CA LEU A 260 3.58 -11.26 -13.40
C LEU A 260 3.60 -10.52 -14.73
N GLY A 261 4.76 -10.53 -15.38
CA GLY A 261 5.06 -9.81 -16.61
C GLY A 261 5.41 -8.34 -16.35
N THR A 262 4.56 -7.59 -15.68
CA THR A 262 4.79 -6.15 -15.45
C THR A 262 5.90 -5.89 -14.44
N THR A 263 5.98 -6.64 -13.36
CA THR A 263 7.07 -6.52 -12.39
C THR A 263 8.41 -6.86 -13.02
N GLN A 264 8.47 -7.92 -13.83
CA GLN A 264 9.68 -8.29 -14.58
C GLN A 264 10.10 -7.18 -15.54
N LEU A 265 9.16 -6.64 -16.31
CA LEU A 265 9.44 -5.54 -17.24
C LEU A 265 10.08 -4.34 -16.52
N TRP A 266 9.53 -3.95 -15.37
CA TRP A 266 10.03 -2.80 -14.61
C TRP A 266 11.40 -3.07 -13.96
N TRP A 267 11.62 -4.28 -13.43
CA TRP A 267 12.92 -4.68 -12.94
C TRP A 267 13.95 -4.73 -14.08
N THR A 268 13.61 -5.38 -15.19
CA THR A 268 14.51 -5.46 -16.37
C THR A 268 14.89 -4.07 -16.85
N ALA A 269 13.91 -3.16 -17.00
CA ALA A 269 14.19 -1.79 -17.40
C ALA A 269 15.13 -1.08 -16.42
N ALA A 270 14.95 -1.27 -15.11
CA ALA A 270 15.81 -0.66 -14.10
C ALA A 270 17.24 -1.25 -14.13
N LEU A 271 17.36 -2.57 -14.29
CA LEU A 271 18.67 -3.27 -14.34
C LEU A 271 19.43 -2.97 -15.62
N THR A 272 18.75 -2.84 -16.76
CA THR A 272 19.39 -2.42 -18.01
C THR A 272 19.90 -0.98 -17.96
N LEU A 273 19.21 -0.08 -17.25
CA LEU A 273 19.73 1.27 -16.98
C LEU A 273 21.02 1.26 -16.14
N LEU A 274 21.24 0.21 -15.35
CA LEU A 274 22.47 -0.02 -14.58
C LEU A 274 23.57 -0.74 -15.39
N GLY A 275 23.29 -1.02 -16.67
CA GLY A 275 24.28 -1.64 -17.60
C GLY A 275 24.23 -3.16 -17.66
N LEU A 276 23.25 -3.85 -17.04
CA LEU A 276 23.09 -5.28 -17.23
C LEU A 276 22.57 -5.57 -18.65
N PRO A 277 23.08 -6.63 -19.32
CA PRO A 277 22.50 -7.12 -20.56
C PRO A 277 21.01 -7.45 -20.38
N PHE A 278 20.21 -7.24 -21.44
CA PHE A 278 18.75 -7.39 -21.34
C PHE A 278 18.33 -8.80 -20.88
N ASP A 279 18.97 -9.84 -21.42
CA ASP A 279 18.61 -11.24 -21.11
C ASP A 279 18.95 -11.58 -19.66
N ASP A 280 20.14 -11.16 -19.16
CA ASP A 280 20.54 -11.33 -17.77
C ASP A 280 19.61 -10.55 -16.81
N ALA A 281 19.27 -9.31 -17.17
CA ALA A 281 18.35 -8.47 -16.41
C ALA A 281 16.94 -9.10 -16.33
N LEU A 282 16.46 -9.69 -17.43
CA LEU A 282 15.16 -10.35 -17.49
C LEU A 282 15.17 -11.64 -16.65
N ALA A 283 16.21 -12.48 -16.78
CA ALA A 283 16.38 -13.70 -15.98
C ALA A 283 16.43 -13.39 -14.48
N ALA A 284 17.30 -12.44 -14.09
CA ALA A 284 17.42 -12.01 -12.69
C ALA A 284 16.10 -11.43 -12.15
N SER A 285 15.38 -10.63 -12.95
CA SER A 285 14.11 -10.05 -12.56
C SER A 285 13.04 -11.10 -12.29
N LEU A 286 12.99 -12.15 -13.09
CA LEU A 286 12.03 -13.26 -12.90
C LEU A 286 12.37 -14.08 -11.66
N ALA A 287 13.64 -14.47 -11.51
CA ALA A 287 14.12 -15.24 -10.36
C ALA A 287 13.86 -14.48 -9.03
N VAL A 288 14.25 -13.21 -8.98
CA VAL A 288 14.01 -12.37 -7.79
C VAL A 288 12.52 -12.22 -7.48
N HIS A 289 11.67 -12.07 -8.49
CA HIS A 289 10.23 -11.97 -8.26
C HIS A 289 9.63 -13.28 -7.68
N ILE A 290 10.06 -14.43 -8.17
CA ILE A 290 9.63 -15.73 -7.64
C ILE A 290 10.06 -15.88 -6.18
N LEU A 291 11.32 -15.54 -5.88
CA LEU A 291 11.82 -15.57 -4.50
C LEU A 291 11.12 -14.56 -3.59
N ASP A 292 10.80 -13.36 -4.10
CA ASP A 292 10.02 -12.36 -3.36
C ASP A 292 8.62 -12.87 -3.02
N LEU A 293 7.95 -13.54 -3.97
CA LEU A 293 6.66 -14.21 -3.70
C LEU A 293 6.81 -15.34 -2.67
N ALA A 294 7.87 -16.16 -2.77
CA ALA A 294 8.14 -17.24 -1.82
C ALA A 294 8.41 -16.72 -0.39
N VAL A 295 9.00 -15.54 -0.26
CA VAL A 295 9.24 -14.85 1.02
C VAL A 295 7.98 -14.16 1.53
N SER A 296 7.22 -13.49 0.67
CA SER A 296 6.13 -12.60 1.07
C SER A 296 4.80 -13.30 1.28
N LEU A 297 4.46 -14.33 0.47
CA LEU A 297 3.18 -15.05 0.59
C LEU A 297 3.01 -15.81 1.92
N PRO A 298 4.01 -16.52 2.45
CA PRO A 298 3.90 -17.15 3.77
C PRO A 298 3.67 -16.13 4.89
N GLN A 299 4.27 -14.95 4.81
CA GLN A 299 4.04 -13.88 5.78
C GLN A 299 2.60 -13.34 5.69
N GLY A 300 2.07 -13.18 4.48
CA GLY A 300 0.67 -12.84 4.26
C GLY A 300 -0.28 -13.89 4.82
N ALA A 301 0.00 -15.18 4.58
CA ALA A 301 -0.75 -16.30 5.12
C ALA A 301 -0.71 -16.33 6.67
N ALA A 302 0.47 -16.09 7.26
CA ALA A 302 0.61 -15.97 8.72
C ALA A 302 -0.21 -14.80 9.29
N GLY A 303 -0.29 -13.68 8.58
CA GLY A 303 -1.16 -12.57 8.93
C GLY A 303 -2.64 -12.98 8.96
N TRP A 304 -3.12 -13.67 7.93
CA TRP A 304 -4.50 -14.19 7.87
C TRP A 304 -4.78 -15.22 8.96
N LEU A 305 -3.83 -16.14 9.21
CA LEU A 305 -3.94 -17.14 10.28
C LEU A 305 -4.03 -16.46 11.66
N ALA A 306 -3.17 -15.46 11.92
CA ALA A 306 -3.20 -14.70 13.17
C ALA A 306 -4.55 -13.97 13.36
N LEU A 307 -5.12 -13.42 12.29
CA LEU A 307 -6.45 -12.83 12.31
C LEU A 307 -7.55 -13.87 12.57
N TYR A 308 -7.43 -15.06 11.99
CA TYR A 308 -8.40 -16.14 12.20
C TYR A 308 -8.37 -16.64 13.64
N LEU A 309 -7.19 -16.95 14.18
CA LEU A 309 -7.02 -17.43 15.54
C LEU A 309 -7.37 -16.38 16.60
N GLY A 310 -7.21 -15.10 16.30
CA GLY A 310 -7.57 -13.99 17.19
C GLY A 310 -9.08 -13.85 17.52
N GLY A 311 -9.93 -14.71 17.00
CA GLY A 311 -11.27 -15.08 17.52
C GLY A 311 -12.36 -14.01 17.50
N ARG A 312 -12.15 -12.82 16.94
CA ARG A 312 -13.22 -11.84 16.70
C ARG A 312 -13.87 -12.11 15.35
N ARG A 313 -14.90 -12.95 15.34
CA ARG A 313 -15.80 -13.05 14.18
C ARG A 313 -16.26 -11.63 13.81
N PRO A 314 -16.26 -11.24 12.54
CA PRO A 314 -16.90 -10.01 12.13
C PRO A 314 -18.37 -10.13 12.56
N SER A 315 -18.81 -9.32 13.53
CA SER A 315 -20.23 -9.08 13.67
C SER A 315 -20.64 -8.46 12.34
N VAL A 316 -21.34 -9.21 11.53
CA VAL A 316 -22.08 -8.66 10.39
C VAL A 316 -22.99 -7.62 11.04
N VAL A 317 -22.60 -6.36 10.96
CA VAL A 317 -23.51 -5.26 11.21
C VAL A 317 -24.55 -5.44 10.11
N ALA A 318 -25.65 -6.10 10.46
CA ALA A 318 -26.86 -5.98 9.67
C ALA A 318 -27.02 -4.47 9.52
N VAL A 319 -26.91 -4.00 8.30
CA VAL A 319 -27.41 -2.70 7.93
C VAL A 319 -28.91 -2.86 8.13
N SER A 320 -29.35 -2.63 9.39
CA SER A 320 -30.73 -2.38 9.67
C SER A 320 -31.03 -1.14 8.83
N GLY A 321 -31.68 -1.39 7.70
CA GLY A 321 -32.22 -0.33 6.90
C GLY A 321 -33.01 0.57 7.88
N SER A 322 -32.52 1.78 8.03
CA SER A 322 -33.38 2.86 8.50
C SER A 322 -34.42 3.02 7.40
N GLY A 323 -35.50 2.25 7.57
CA GLY A 323 -36.74 2.59 6.92
C GLY A 323 -37.02 4.08 7.22
N PRO A 324 -37.61 4.80 6.28
CA PRO A 324 -37.93 6.20 6.52
C PRO A 324 -38.66 6.30 7.84
N ALA A 325 -38.18 7.15 8.75
CA ALA A 325 -38.85 7.46 9.98
C ALA A 325 -40.26 7.89 9.60
N GLU A 326 -41.25 7.12 10.03
CA GLU A 326 -42.64 7.56 9.97
C GLU A 326 -42.73 8.89 10.73
N PRO A 327 -43.36 9.93 10.18
CA PRO A 327 -43.51 11.20 10.88
C PRO A 327 -44.42 10.99 12.08
N GLU A 328 -43.87 11.17 13.27
CA GLU A 328 -44.48 11.01 14.58
C GLU A 328 -45.48 12.15 14.94
N ASP A 329 -46.05 12.83 13.97
CA ASP A 329 -47.02 13.92 14.13
C ASP A 329 -48.24 13.75 13.21
N ALA A 330 -49.01 12.65 13.44
CA ALA A 330 -50.42 12.63 13.03
C ALA A 330 -51.28 12.91 14.24
N PRO A 331 -52.07 14.02 14.28
CA PRO A 331 -52.95 14.33 15.40
C PRO A 331 -53.99 13.24 15.52
N ARG A 332 -54.09 12.60 16.71
CA ARG A 332 -55.09 11.61 17.03
C ARG A 332 -56.51 12.25 16.92
N PRO A 333 -57.46 11.61 16.24
CA PRO A 333 -58.83 12.13 16.15
C PRO A 333 -59.45 12.17 17.55
N ARG A 334 -59.98 13.34 17.96
CA ARG A 334 -60.76 13.51 19.19
C ARG A 334 -62.05 12.71 19.06
N VAL A 335 -62.19 11.71 19.91
CA VAL A 335 -63.44 11.02 20.09
C VAL A 335 -64.39 12.00 20.83
N ILE A 336 -65.42 12.50 20.16
CA ILE A 336 -66.50 13.28 20.72
C ILE A 336 -67.42 12.26 21.36
N SER A 337 -67.42 12.17 22.70
CA SER A 337 -68.40 11.44 23.46
C SER A 337 -69.72 12.24 23.47
N GLY A 338 -70.67 11.76 22.68
CA GLY A 338 -72.00 12.28 22.70
C GLY A 338 -72.67 11.97 24.06
N GLY A 339 -72.93 13.00 24.86
CA GLY A 339 -73.74 12.91 26.08
C GLY A 339 -75.22 12.80 25.69
N SER A 340 -75.82 11.70 26.01
CA SER A 340 -77.30 11.56 25.99
C SER A 340 -77.89 12.18 27.25
N SER A 341 -78.56 13.30 27.13
CA SER A 341 -79.45 13.84 28.15
C SER A 341 -80.83 13.22 27.97
N SER A 342 -81.22 12.35 28.87
CA SER A 342 -82.59 11.94 29.06
C SER A 342 -83.33 13.01 29.91
N HIS A 343 -84.30 13.66 29.31
CA HIS A 343 -85.30 14.39 30.03
C HIS A 343 -86.42 13.43 30.43
N ARG A 344 -86.76 13.43 31.70
CA ARG A 344 -88.06 13.05 32.23
C ARG A 344 -88.58 14.21 33.08
N ASP A 345 -89.84 14.56 32.78
CA ASP A 345 -90.79 15.37 33.42
C ASP A 345 -90.52 16.87 33.58
#